data_9f6962ba4c87c662537e7d4fbfa5c332
#
_entry.id   9f6962ba4c87c662537e7d4fbfa5c332
#
_cell.length_a   1.000
_cell.length_b   1.000
_cell.length_c   1.000
_cell.angle_alpha   90.00
_cell.angle_beta   90.00
_cell.angle_gamma   90.00
#
_symmetry.space_group_name_H-M   'P 1'
#
loop_
_entity.id
_entity.type
_entity.pdbx_description
1 polymer ?
#
loop_
_entity_poly.entity_id
_entity_poly.type
_entity_poly.pdbx_seq_one_letter_code
_entity_poly.pdbx_strand_id
1 'polypeptide(L)'
;MKKLTTILAGTAFAAGLAAATPTFAMDKMTVATPGIPPVFAGTILYVARDTGIFKKYNLDVTIKAMNSGAAAAKAVDSGSVDASLSPSQFVVRMVSNAGAPLKAIWGMEHPDWIIASMDASKASCAAIKGQGVGVDSKRGARWIQLNTYLARKCKMKIEKDVPTVPMSSNVGTAMASGQINFGVLHIDDVPVIERMSGKKVHTVARIEDVVPGVHYLMMIARADKIAAKRDAYVRFVAAMRDASKMIHDPANTDKIAKLAKPTKRTGADAIYAVNAYRKMEFWPNGTLGLGKSRIMKAVANQVGVGKRTKGRGGINPKKTPVTYEQMTDLTLWEDAKKMMK
;
A
#
# COMPACT_ATOMS: atom_id res chain seq x y z
N MET A 1 72.15 -16.88 -63.43
CA MET A 1 71.84 -15.75 -62.52
C MET A 1 70.35 -15.61 -62.54
N LYS A 2 69.61 -16.20 -61.54
CA LYS A 2 68.13 -16.12 -61.41
C LYS A 2 67.83 -15.16 -60.28
N LYS A 3 67.07 -14.09 -60.55
CA LYS A 3 66.59 -13.15 -59.54
C LYS A 3 65.29 -13.72 -58.89
N LEU A 4 65.34 -13.93 -57.61
CA LEU A 4 64.12 -14.21 -56.77
C LEU A 4 63.44 -12.89 -56.43
N THR A 5 62.17 -12.78 -56.79
CA THR A 5 61.33 -11.68 -56.43
C THR A 5 60.46 -12.14 -55.24
N THR A 6 60.66 -11.56 -54.07
CA THR A 6 59.87 -11.82 -52.84
C THR A 6 58.63 -10.90 -52.81
N ILE A 7 57.46 -11.49 -52.84
CA ILE A 7 56.17 -10.82 -52.67
C ILE A 7 55.84 -10.77 -51.17
N LEU A 8 55.82 -9.60 -50.54
CA LEU A 8 55.28 -9.39 -49.22
C LEU A 8 53.76 -9.25 -49.32
N ALA A 9 53.02 -10.22 -48.79
CA ALA A 9 51.58 -10.09 -48.56
C ALA A 9 51.33 -9.41 -47.21
N GLY A 10 50.88 -8.16 -47.25
CA GLY A 10 50.44 -7.42 -46.05
C GLY A 10 49.02 -7.83 -45.65
N THR A 11 48.88 -8.53 -44.54
CA THR A 11 47.58 -8.80 -43.87
C THR A 11 47.17 -7.58 -43.09
N ALA A 12 46.17 -6.81 -43.57
CA ALA A 12 45.50 -5.75 -42.80
C ALA A 12 44.58 -6.37 -41.75
N PHE A 13 44.95 -6.24 -40.48
CA PHE A 13 44.13 -6.63 -39.34
C PHE A 13 43.13 -5.48 -39.05
N ALA A 14 41.89 -5.62 -39.52
CA ALA A 14 40.81 -4.69 -39.16
C ALA A 14 40.37 -4.99 -37.73
N ALA A 15 40.89 -4.25 -36.75
CA ALA A 15 40.42 -4.27 -35.39
C ALA A 15 39.04 -3.61 -35.33
N GLY A 16 37.97 -4.41 -35.32
CA GLY A 16 36.61 -3.93 -35.04
C GLY A 16 36.50 -3.46 -33.58
N LEU A 17 36.47 -2.15 -33.36
CA LEU A 17 36.04 -1.59 -32.08
C LEU A 17 34.56 -1.92 -31.90
N ALA A 18 34.28 -2.99 -31.16
CA ALA A 18 32.98 -3.22 -30.61
C ALA A 18 32.73 -2.10 -29.58
N ALA A 19 31.95 -1.10 -29.95
CA ALA A 19 31.47 -0.08 -29.01
C ALA A 19 30.64 -0.77 -27.94
N ALA A 20 31.26 -1.05 -26.79
CA ALA A 20 30.56 -1.51 -25.60
C ALA A 20 29.56 -0.41 -25.20
N THR A 21 28.28 -0.61 -25.49
CA THR A 21 27.24 0.26 -24.96
C THR A 21 27.34 0.23 -23.43
N PRO A 22 27.46 1.37 -22.74
CA PRO A 22 27.54 1.39 -21.30
C PRO A 22 26.25 0.78 -20.74
N THR A 23 26.32 -0.40 -20.19
CA THR A 23 25.25 -1.02 -19.41
C THR A 23 25.20 -0.25 -18.10
N PHE A 24 24.36 0.76 -18.02
CA PHE A 24 24.10 1.43 -16.74
C PHE A 24 23.52 0.39 -15.78
N ALA A 25 24.19 0.21 -14.63
CA ALA A 25 23.69 -0.65 -13.58
C ALA A 25 22.29 -0.17 -13.14
N MET A 26 21.37 -1.13 -12.92
CA MET A 26 20.02 -0.80 -12.45
C MET A 26 20.09 -0.10 -11.09
N ASP A 27 19.28 0.94 -10.89
CA ASP A 27 19.15 1.59 -9.61
C ASP A 27 18.47 0.66 -8.60
N LYS A 28 19.15 0.44 -7.49
CA LYS A 28 18.62 -0.39 -6.40
C LYS A 28 17.69 0.41 -5.51
N MET A 29 16.50 -0.14 -5.27
CA MET A 29 15.52 0.41 -4.34
C MET A 29 14.99 -0.67 -3.40
N THR A 30 14.83 -0.33 -2.12
CA THR A 30 14.14 -1.17 -1.15
C THR A 30 12.79 -0.56 -0.86
N VAL A 31 11.71 -1.33 -1.12
CA VAL A 31 10.33 -0.88 -0.92
C VAL A 31 9.63 -1.75 0.12
N ALA A 32 9.04 -1.13 1.13
CA ALA A 32 8.34 -1.85 2.18
C ALA A 32 6.83 -1.96 1.89
N THR A 33 6.24 -3.07 2.33
CA THR A 33 4.79 -3.31 2.34
C THR A 33 4.34 -3.74 3.74
N PRO A 34 3.14 -3.30 4.21
CA PRO A 34 2.65 -3.68 5.52
C PRO A 34 2.14 -5.12 5.59
N GLY A 35 2.26 -5.72 6.77
CA GLY A 35 1.79 -7.08 7.09
C GLY A 35 2.86 -8.16 6.90
N ILE A 36 2.82 -9.16 7.78
CA ILE A 36 3.54 -10.43 7.65
C ILE A 36 2.50 -11.55 7.91
N PRO A 37 1.96 -12.20 6.85
CA PRO A 37 2.22 -11.97 5.42
C PRO A 37 1.79 -10.57 4.95
N PRO A 38 2.33 -10.08 3.81
CA PRO A 38 1.93 -8.79 3.24
C PRO A 38 0.43 -8.69 2.98
N VAL A 39 -0.16 -7.52 3.23
CA VAL A 39 -1.55 -7.25 2.85
C VAL A 39 -1.74 -7.33 1.34
N PHE A 40 -2.94 -7.69 0.89
CA PHE A 40 -3.23 -7.89 -0.54
C PHE A 40 -2.97 -6.64 -1.39
N ALA A 41 -3.15 -5.45 -0.83
CA ALA A 41 -2.78 -4.18 -1.46
C ALA A 41 -1.36 -4.14 -2.01
N GLY A 42 -0.42 -4.85 -1.36
CA GLY A 42 0.99 -4.97 -1.77
C GLY A 42 1.21 -5.81 -3.03
N THR A 43 0.20 -6.50 -3.55
CA THR A 43 0.30 -7.35 -4.75
C THR A 43 0.87 -6.59 -5.95
N ILE A 44 0.57 -5.30 -6.08
CA ILE A 44 1.10 -4.46 -7.17
C ILE A 44 2.63 -4.43 -7.21
N LEU A 45 3.30 -4.48 -6.06
CA LEU A 45 4.76 -4.52 -6.00
C LEU A 45 5.31 -5.84 -6.55
N TYR A 46 4.66 -6.96 -6.23
CA TYR A 46 5.02 -8.27 -6.76
C TYR A 46 4.71 -8.37 -8.26
N VAL A 47 3.58 -7.80 -8.70
CA VAL A 47 3.27 -7.67 -10.14
C VAL A 47 4.39 -6.91 -10.83
N ALA A 48 4.77 -5.72 -10.37
CA ALA A 48 5.81 -4.93 -11.01
C ALA A 48 7.17 -5.63 -11.04
N ARG A 49 7.53 -6.34 -9.95
CA ARG A 49 8.81 -7.06 -9.87
C ARG A 49 8.82 -8.31 -10.76
N ASP A 50 7.83 -9.19 -10.60
CA ASP A 50 7.87 -10.54 -11.16
C ASP A 50 7.43 -10.60 -12.62
N THR A 51 6.81 -9.53 -13.15
CA THR A 51 6.57 -9.36 -14.59
C THR A 51 7.69 -8.60 -15.29
N GLY A 52 8.73 -8.17 -14.57
CA GLY A 52 9.85 -7.42 -15.14
C GLY A 52 9.56 -5.93 -15.39
N ILE A 53 8.42 -5.39 -14.92
CA ILE A 53 8.09 -3.97 -15.10
C ILE A 53 9.17 -3.09 -14.45
N PHE A 54 9.62 -3.39 -13.21
CA PHE A 54 10.70 -2.60 -12.61
C PHE A 54 11.99 -2.64 -13.44
N LYS A 55 12.36 -3.81 -13.97
CA LYS A 55 13.54 -3.96 -14.85
C LYS A 55 13.40 -3.14 -16.14
N LYS A 56 12.20 -3.11 -16.76
CA LYS A 56 11.90 -2.26 -17.92
C LYS A 56 12.23 -0.79 -17.64
N TYR A 57 12.06 -0.36 -16.41
CA TYR A 57 12.38 1.00 -15.95
C TYR A 57 13.77 1.12 -15.31
N ASN A 58 14.67 0.17 -15.58
CA ASN A 58 16.05 0.15 -15.05
C ASN A 58 16.11 0.25 -13.52
N LEU A 59 15.20 -0.48 -12.84
CA LEU A 59 15.11 -0.57 -11.37
C LEU A 59 15.28 -2.01 -10.89
N ASP A 60 16.13 -2.21 -9.88
CA ASP A 60 16.25 -3.44 -9.10
C ASP A 60 15.56 -3.23 -7.74
N VAL A 61 14.33 -3.74 -7.61
CA VAL A 61 13.49 -3.47 -6.44
C VAL A 61 13.41 -4.68 -5.52
N THR A 62 13.93 -4.51 -4.30
CA THR A 62 13.75 -5.44 -3.19
C THR A 62 12.50 -5.08 -2.40
N ILE A 63 11.58 -6.04 -2.19
CA ILE A 63 10.35 -5.85 -1.42
C ILE A 63 10.54 -6.40 -0.01
N LYS A 64 10.29 -5.58 1.02
CA LYS A 64 10.36 -5.97 2.44
C LYS A 64 8.98 -5.93 3.09
N ALA A 65 8.54 -7.05 3.66
CA ALA A 65 7.34 -7.09 4.49
C ALA A 65 7.65 -6.52 5.89
N MET A 66 6.78 -5.67 6.41
CA MET A 66 6.88 -5.06 7.75
C MET A 66 5.70 -5.48 8.61
N ASN A 67 5.87 -5.62 9.92
CA ASN A 67 4.84 -6.07 10.85
C ASN A 67 3.54 -5.25 10.79
N SER A 68 3.62 -3.99 10.36
CA SER A 68 2.45 -3.10 10.25
C SER A 68 2.71 -1.92 9.32
N GLY A 69 1.65 -1.22 8.90
CA GLY A 69 1.77 0.03 8.15
C GLY A 69 2.49 1.14 8.91
N ALA A 70 2.40 1.15 10.25
CA ALA A 70 3.17 2.07 11.08
C ALA A 70 4.67 1.75 11.06
N ALA A 71 5.03 0.47 11.09
CA ALA A 71 6.42 0.03 10.97
C ALA A 71 6.98 0.37 9.58
N ALA A 72 6.21 0.17 8.52
CA ALA A 72 6.58 0.52 7.15
C ALA A 72 6.82 2.05 7.01
N ALA A 73 5.94 2.89 7.56
CA ALA A 73 6.13 4.35 7.56
C ALA A 73 7.39 4.79 8.33
N LYS A 74 7.65 4.20 9.50
CA LYS A 74 8.86 4.46 10.29
C LYS A 74 10.13 4.02 9.57
N ALA A 75 10.09 2.92 8.82
CA ALA A 75 11.24 2.45 8.05
C ALA A 75 11.64 3.43 6.95
N VAL A 76 10.66 4.11 6.31
CA VAL A 76 10.94 5.22 5.38
C VAL A 76 11.50 6.42 6.13
N ASP A 77 10.86 6.83 7.23
CA ASP A 77 11.27 8.00 8.00
C ASP A 77 12.71 7.89 8.52
N SER A 78 13.12 6.70 8.96
CA SER A 78 14.51 6.41 9.35
C SER A 78 15.49 6.27 8.18
N GLY A 79 15.01 6.24 6.94
CA GLY A 79 15.83 6.01 5.74
C GLY A 79 16.28 4.55 5.54
N SER A 80 15.76 3.59 6.33
CA SER A 80 16.13 2.17 6.20
C SER A 80 15.51 1.48 4.98
N VAL A 81 14.51 2.09 4.37
CA VAL A 81 13.96 1.74 3.05
C VAL A 81 13.77 3.00 2.21
N ASP A 82 13.73 2.86 0.89
CA ASP A 82 13.57 4.00 -0.02
C ASP A 82 12.12 4.47 -0.12
N ALA A 83 11.17 3.52 -0.12
CA ALA A 83 9.75 3.82 -0.16
C ALA A 83 8.93 2.77 0.61
N SER A 84 7.69 3.09 0.95
CA SER A 84 6.76 2.09 1.49
C SER A 84 5.30 2.39 1.18
N LEU A 85 4.49 1.32 1.10
CA LEU A 85 3.05 1.43 1.23
C LEU A 85 2.70 1.64 2.70
N SER A 86 2.00 2.74 3.00
CA SER A 86 1.64 3.10 4.38
C SER A 86 0.25 3.70 4.43
N PRO A 87 -0.62 3.27 5.38
CA PRO A 87 -1.92 3.88 5.55
C PRO A 87 -1.82 5.37 5.85
N SER A 88 -2.65 6.18 5.18
CA SER A 88 -2.63 7.64 5.26
C SER A 88 -2.68 8.19 6.67
N GLN A 89 -3.41 7.52 7.58
CA GLN A 89 -3.52 7.95 8.99
C GLN A 89 -2.17 7.98 9.72
N PHE A 90 -1.21 7.11 9.38
CA PHE A 90 0.12 7.15 9.98
C PHE A 90 0.97 8.26 9.38
N VAL A 91 0.94 8.37 8.06
CA VAL A 91 1.74 9.38 7.33
C VAL A 91 1.31 10.78 7.75
N VAL A 92 0.00 11.06 7.72
CA VAL A 92 -0.58 12.35 8.16
C VAL A 92 -0.16 12.70 9.59
N ARG A 93 -0.17 11.72 10.52
CA ARG A 93 0.26 11.96 11.91
C ARG A 93 1.75 12.23 12.03
N MET A 94 2.59 11.47 11.31
CA MET A 94 4.05 11.64 11.38
C MET A 94 4.46 13.00 10.85
N VAL A 95 3.89 13.42 9.72
CA VAL A 95 4.16 14.76 9.18
C VAL A 95 3.60 15.84 10.08
N SER A 96 2.32 15.76 10.51
CA SER A 96 1.70 16.81 11.33
C SER A 96 2.28 16.90 12.75
N ASN A 97 2.53 15.76 13.41
CA ASN A 97 2.96 15.75 14.81
C ASN A 97 4.45 15.92 15.00
N ALA A 98 5.26 15.35 14.11
CA ALA A 98 6.71 15.27 14.23
C ALA A 98 7.49 16.00 13.13
N GLY A 99 6.81 16.55 12.12
CA GLY A 99 7.48 17.21 10.99
C GLY A 99 8.28 16.23 10.12
N ALA A 100 7.89 14.93 10.10
CA ALA A 100 8.60 13.92 9.31
C ALA A 100 8.66 14.35 7.83
N PRO A 101 9.84 14.28 7.17
CA PRO A 101 10.02 14.77 5.80
C PRO A 101 9.51 13.76 4.76
N LEU A 102 8.29 13.29 4.94
CA LEU A 102 7.66 12.27 4.11
C LEU A 102 6.78 12.91 3.03
N LYS A 103 6.89 12.37 1.81
CA LYS A 103 6.07 12.73 0.66
C LYS A 103 5.34 11.51 0.14
N ALA A 104 4.04 11.64 -0.14
CA ALA A 104 3.29 10.68 -0.92
C ALA A 104 3.61 10.87 -2.40
N ILE A 105 4.04 9.81 -3.06
CA ILE A 105 4.48 9.82 -4.47
C ILE A 105 3.57 9.01 -5.38
N TRP A 106 2.70 8.17 -4.80
CA TRP A 106 1.67 7.37 -5.46
C TRP A 106 0.65 6.92 -4.41
N GLY A 107 -0.60 6.58 -4.78
CA GLY A 107 -1.62 6.26 -3.78
C GLY A 107 -2.68 5.28 -4.24
N MET A 108 -3.40 4.74 -3.27
CA MET A 108 -4.62 3.94 -3.40
C MET A 108 -5.71 4.65 -2.60
N GLU A 109 -6.71 5.19 -3.30
CA GLU A 109 -7.64 6.15 -2.70
C GLU A 109 -8.74 5.51 -1.87
N HIS A 110 -9.19 4.32 -2.27
CA HIS A 110 -10.37 3.68 -1.70
C HIS A 110 -10.02 2.76 -0.53
N PRO A 111 -10.59 2.97 0.67
CA PRO A 111 -10.38 2.05 1.79
C PRO A 111 -11.12 0.73 1.55
N ASP A 112 -10.40 -0.36 1.71
CA ASP A 112 -10.90 -1.74 1.62
C ASP A 112 -11.36 -2.31 2.97
N TRP A 113 -11.48 -1.46 3.99
CA TRP A 113 -11.79 -1.87 5.35
C TRP A 113 -13.29 -2.06 5.58
N ILE A 114 -13.62 -3.16 6.28
CA ILE A 114 -14.94 -3.42 6.80
C ILE A 114 -14.90 -3.66 8.31
N ILE A 115 -15.97 -3.29 9.01
CA ILE A 115 -16.30 -3.83 10.32
C ILE A 115 -17.19 -5.02 10.05
N ALA A 116 -16.86 -6.18 10.61
CA ALA A 116 -17.53 -7.45 10.29
C ALA A 116 -17.98 -8.19 11.54
N SER A 117 -19.04 -9.00 11.39
CA SER A 117 -19.56 -9.92 12.37
C SER A 117 -19.67 -11.34 11.78
N MET A 118 -19.47 -12.38 12.60
CA MET A 118 -19.75 -13.77 12.23
C MET A 118 -21.20 -14.17 12.44
N ASP A 119 -22.07 -13.24 12.89
CA ASP A 119 -23.47 -13.46 13.19
C ASP A 119 -24.32 -12.34 12.56
N ALA A 120 -25.22 -12.70 11.65
CA ALA A 120 -26.10 -11.75 10.94
C ALA A 120 -26.96 -10.91 11.89
N SER A 121 -27.46 -11.53 12.98
CA SER A 121 -28.32 -10.87 13.97
C SER A 121 -27.57 -9.81 14.77
N LYS A 122 -26.23 -9.84 14.74
CA LYS A 122 -25.34 -8.92 15.47
C LYS A 122 -24.69 -7.86 14.61
N ALA A 123 -25.09 -7.71 13.35
CA ALA A 123 -24.51 -6.71 12.44
C ALA A 123 -25.03 -5.28 12.71
N SER A 124 -24.93 -4.79 13.94
CA SER A 124 -25.45 -3.47 14.33
C SER A 124 -24.60 -2.76 15.39
N CYS A 125 -24.80 -1.44 15.56
CA CYS A 125 -24.19 -0.66 16.64
C CYS A 125 -24.59 -1.18 18.03
N ALA A 126 -25.85 -1.57 18.21
CA ALA A 126 -26.34 -2.06 19.50
C ALA A 126 -25.64 -3.36 19.91
N ALA A 127 -25.49 -4.27 18.97
CA ALA A 127 -24.89 -5.59 19.20
C ALA A 127 -23.38 -5.55 19.44
N ILE A 128 -22.65 -4.56 18.91
CA ILE A 128 -21.19 -4.44 19.09
C ILE A 128 -20.83 -3.89 20.49
N LYS A 129 -21.78 -3.23 21.19
CA LYS A 129 -21.55 -2.66 22.52
C LYS A 129 -21.19 -3.74 23.54
N GLY A 130 -20.10 -3.54 24.28
CA GLY A 130 -19.58 -4.49 25.26
C GLY A 130 -18.84 -5.69 24.65
N GLN A 131 -18.83 -5.86 23.32
CA GLN A 131 -18.16 -6.98 22.66
C GLN A 131 -16.67 -6.65 22.40
N GLY A 132 -15.83 -7.68 22.54
CA GLY A 132 -14.44 -7.61 22.13
C GLY A 132 -14.32 -7.61 20.61
N VAL A 133 -13.72 -6.55 20.04
CA VAL A 133 -13.50 -6.42 18.60
C VAL A 133 -12.04 -6.63 18.25
N GLY A 134 -11.77 -7.55 17.34
CA GLY A 134 -10.42 -7.84 16.84
C GLY A 134 -9.82 -6.65 16.07
N VAL A 135 -8.62 -6.26 16.48
CA VAL A 135 -7.83 -5.20 15.81
C VAL A 135 -6.37 -5.65 15.70
N ASP A 136 -5.58 -4.96 14.85
CA ASP A 136 -4.15 -5.23 14.72
C ASP A 136 -3.36 -4.92 16.01
N SER A 137 -3.57 -3.73 16.54
CA SER A 137 -2.94 -3.25 17.78
C SER A 137 -3.68 -2.04 18.32
N LYS A 138 -3.48 -1.68 19.59
CA LYS A 138 -3.98 -0.41 20.13
C LYS A 138 -3.39 0.76 19.34
N ARG A 139 -4.29 1.62 18.82
CA ARG A 139 -3.96 2.78 17.94
C ARG A 139 -3.35 2.39 16.59
N GLY A 140 -3.41 1.12 16.22
CA GLY A 140 -3.08 0.60 14.90
C GLY A 140 -4.12 0.98 13.85
N ALA A 141 -3.94 0.51 12.61
CA ALA A 141 -4.83 0.87 11.50
C ALA A 141 -6.26 0.42 11.76
N ARG A 142 -6.47 -0.84 12.13
CA ARG A 142 -7.79 -1.43 12.42
C ARG A 142 -8.47 -0.72 13.61
N TRP A 143 -7.72 -0.41 14.65
CA TRP A 143 -8.21 0.32 15.81
C TRP A 143 -8.73 1.71 15.44
N ILE A 144 -8.03 2.44 14.56
CA ILE A 144 -8.43 3.79 14.10
C ILE A 144 -9.71 3.71 13.29
N GLN A 145 -9.87 2.70 12.43
CA GLN A 145 -11.10 2.50 11.66
C GLN A 145 -12.28 2.20 12.58
N LEU A 146 -12.10 1.30 13.56
CA LEU A 146 -13.12 1.01 14.57
C LEU A 146 -13.50 2.26 15.37
N ASN A 147 -12.51 3.01 15.88
CA ASN A 147 -12.77 4.27 16.61
C ASN A 147 -13.57 5.27 15.76
N THR A 148 -13.26 5.36 14.48
CA THR A 148 -13.96 6.26 13.56
C THR A 148 -15.40 5.81 13.35
N TYR A 149 -15.65 4.53 13.13
CA TYR A 149 -16.99 3.94 13.01
C TYR A 149 -17.82 4.18 14.30
N LEU A 150 -17.29 3.75 15.44
CA LEU A 150 -17.98 3.88 16.73
C LEU A 150 -18.38 5.34 17.03
N ALA A 151 -17.46 6.29 16.79
CA ALA A 151 -17.73 7.69 17.05
C ALA A 151 -18.77 8.31 16.11
N ARG A 152 -18.70 7.97 14.80
CA ARG A 152 -19.54 8.62 13.79
C ARG A 152 -20.93 7.99 13.66
N LYS A 153 -20.99 6.66 13.69
CA LYS A 153 -22.24 5.93 13.43
C LYS A 153 -22.94 5.49 14.73
N CYS A 154 -22.17 5.07 15.75
CA CYS A 154 -22.73 4.47 16.96
C CYS A 154 -22.79 5.43 18.16
N LYS A 155 -22.15 6.60 18.10
CA LYS A 155 -21.99 7.55 19.23
C LYS A 155 -21.33 6.92 20.45
N MET A 156 -20.47 5.93 20.23
CA MET A 156 -19.74 5.15 21.23
C MET A 156 -18.29 5.55 21.34
N LYS A 157 -17.68 5.26 22.48
CA LYS A 157 -16.25 5.48 22.76
C LYS A 157 -15.52 4.12 22.75
N ILE A 158 -14.50 4.01 21.89
CA ILE A 158 -13.61 2.85 21.87
C ILE A 158 -12.94 2.68 23.24
N GLU A 159 -12.66 1.46 23.65
CA GLU A 159 -12.10 1.01 24.93
C GLU A 159 -13.01 1.27 26.16
N LYS A 160 -14.03 2.12 26.03
CA LYS A 160 -15.03 2.33 27.09
C LYS A 160 -16.30 1.51 26.83
N ASP A 161 -16.90 1.72 25.66
CA ASP A 161 -18.15 1.08 25.27
C ASP A 161 -17.91 -0.20 24.45
N VAL A 162 -16.74 -0.29 23.77
CA VAL A 162 -16.33 -1.43 22.95
C VAL A 162 -14.85 -1.71 23.21
N PRO A 163 -14.53 -2.75 23.98
CA PRO A 163 -13.16 -3.19 24.21
C PRO A 163 -12.53 -3.72 22.91
N THR A 164 -11.21 -3.55 22.77
CA THR A 164 -10.48 -4.10 21.62
C THR A 164 -9.60 -5.28 22.00
N VAL A 165 -9.49 -6.26 21.09
CA VAL A 165 -8.63 -7.43 21.24
C VAL A 165 -7.49 -7.34 20.22
N PRO A 166 -6.27 -6.97 20.65
CA PRO A 166 -5.11 -6.90 19.75
C PRO A 166 -4.69 -8.30 19.28
N MET A 167 -4.68 -8.52 17.96
CA MET A 167 -4.42 -9.83 17.34
C MET A 167 -3.39 -9.77 16.20
N SER A 168 -2.70 -8.63 16.03
CA SER A 168 -1.78 -8.42 14.90
C SER A 168 -2.50 -8.68 13.56
N SER A 169 -1.95 -9.54 12.69
CA SER A 169 -2.57 -9.94 11.41
C SER A 169 -3.60 -11.09 11.55
N ASN A 170 -3.84 -11.60 12.77
CA ASN A 170 -4.62 -12.83 12.99
C ASN A 170 -6.12 -12.60 13.23
N VAL A 171 -6.64 -11.39 13.04
CA VAL A 171 -8.06 -11.08 13.28
C VAL A 171 -8.98 -12.01 12.48
N GLY A 172 -8.71 -12.24 11.20
CA GLY A 172 -9.51 -13.15 10.37
C GLY A 172 -9.48 -14.60 10.86
N THR A 173 -8.30 -15.10 11.26
CA THR A 173 -8.13 -16.45 11.82
C THR A 173 -8.90 -16.60 13.12
N ALA A 174 -8.86 -15.62 14.00
CA ALA A 174 -9.58 -15.62 15.27
C ALA A 174 -11.12 -15.59 15.08
N MET A 175 -11.60 -14.87 14.05
CA MET A 175 -13.01 -14.92 13.67
C MET A 175 -13.39 -16.27 13.09
N ALA A 176 -12.57 -16.84 12.22
CA ALA A 176 -12.84 -18.16 11.63
C ALA A 176 -12.89 -19.29 12.66
N SER A 177 -12.04 -19.24 13.69
CA SER A 177 -12.03 -20.21 14.80
C SER A 177 -13.13 -19.98 15.85
N GLY A 178 -13.89 -18.88 15.77
CA GLY A 178 -14.91 -18.51 16.76
C GLY A 178 -14.36 -17.90 18.05
N GLN A 179 -13.08 -17.57 18.10
CA GLN A 179 -12.46 -16.90 19.26
C GLN A 179 -13.03 -15.50 19.49
N ILE A 180 -13.40 -14.80 18.41
CA ILE A 180 -14.08 -13.51 18.42
C ILE A 180 -15.20 -13.49 17.37
N ASN A 181 -16.28 -12.76 17.66
CA ASN A 181 -17.39 -12.59 16.72
C ASN A 181 -17.25 -11.35 15.84
N PHE A 182 -16.52 -10.32 16.29
CA PHE A 182 -16.36 -9.04 15.60
C PHE A 182 -14.89 -8.76 15.27
N GLY A 183 -14.67 -8.21 14.10
CA GLY A 183 -13.34 -7.79 13.68
C GLY A 183 -13.36 -6.66 12.67
N VAL A 184 -12.23 -5.96 12.57
CA VAL A 184 -11.96 -5.05 11.47
C VAL A 184 -11.12 -5.81 10.44
N LEU A 185 -11.63 -5.96 9.24
CA LEU A 185 -11.07 -6.81 8.20
C LEU A 185 -10.76 -6.01 6.93
N HIS A 186 -9.86 -6.52 6.11
CA HIS A 186 -9.80 -6.20 4.69
C HIS A 186 -10.86 -7.02 3.93
N ILE A 187 -11.33 -6.54 2.79
CA ILE A 187 -12.37 -7.26 2.02
C ILE A 187 -11.90 -8.63 1.50
N ASP A 188 -10.60 -8.78 1.26
CA ASP A 188 -10.00 -10.05 0.82
C ASP A 188 -9.85 -11.08 1.96
N ASP A 189 -10.06 -10.70 3.21
CA ASP A 189 -10.14 -11.63 4.35
C ASP A 189 -11.45 -12.45 4.31
N VAL A 190 -12.53 -11.89 3.75
CA VAL A 190 -13.88 -12.47 3.80
C VAL A 190 -13.94 -13.90 3.25
N PRO A 191 -13.57 -14.19 1.98
CA PRO A 191 -13.68 -15.54 1.43
C PRO A 191 -12.81 -16.55 2.19
N VAL A 192 -11.66 -16.10 2.70
CA VAL A 192 -10.76 -16.96 3.50
C VAL A 192 -11.44 -17.37 4.82
N ILE A 193 -12.05 -16.42 5.53
CA ILE A 193 -12.77 -16.68 6.79
C ILE A 193 -13.98 -17.58 6.54
N GLU A 194 -14.78 -17.30 5.51
CA GLU A 194 -15.94 -18.13 5.15
C GLU A 194 -15.53 -19.56 4.82
N ARG A 195 -14.48 -19.76 4.03
CA ARG A 195 -13.96 -21.09 3.69
C ARG A 195 -13.43 -21.83 4.91
N MET A 196 -12.71 -21.13 5.81
CA MET A 196 -12.13 -21.75 7.01
C MET A 196 -13.18 -22.12 8.06
N SER A 197 -14.21 -21.28 8.23
CA SER A 197 -15.22 -21.45 9.26
C SER A 197 -16.47 -22.21 8.82
N GLY A 198 -16.71 -22.30 7.51
CA GLY A 198 -17.99 -22.75 6.94
C GLY A 198 -19.17 -21.79 7.20
N LYS A 199 -18.92 -20.59 7.74
CA LYS A 199 -19.91 -19.58 8.10
C LYS A 199 -19.77 -18.33 7.27
N LYS A 200 -20.86 -17.56 7.10
CA LYS A 200 -20.84 -16.28 6.41
C LYS A 200 -20.29 -15.16 7.28
N VAL A 201 -19.56 -14.25 6.63
CA VAL A 201 -19.11 -12.98 7.21
C VAL A 201 -20.12 -11.89 6.86
N HIS A 202 -20.65 -11.21 7.87
CA HIS A 202 -21.63 -10.14 7.70
C HIS A 202 -20.97 -8.78 7.87
N THR A 203 -21.08 -7.93 6.86
CA THR A 203 -20.56 -6.56 6.92
C THR A 203 -21.46 -5.70 7.82
N VAL A 204 -20.90 -5.20 8.92
CA VAL A 204 -21.54 -4.24 9.81
C VAL A 204 -21.45 -2.81 9.22
N ALA A 205 -20.27 -2.45 8.71
CA ALA A 205 -20.03 -1.18 8.04
C ALA A 205 -18.82 -1.26 7.11
N ARG A 206 -18.86 -0.53 6.00
CA ARG A 206 -17.68 -0.24 5.17
C ARG A 206 -17.10 1.10 5.59
N ILE A 207 -15.79 1.22 5.67
CA ILE A 207 -15.15 2.48 6.08
C ILE A 207 -15.39 3.61 5.06
N GLU A 208 -15.50 3.28 3.77
CA GLU A 208 -15.91 4.26 2.74
C GLU A 208 -17.27 4.90 3.07
N ASP A 209 -18.24 4.14 3.61
CA ASP A 209 -19.57 4.65 3.99
C ASP A 209 -19.56 5.43 5.32
N VAL A 210 -18.55 5.19 6.15
CA VAL A 210 -18.35 5.89 7.42
C VAL A 210 -17.66 7.24 7.21
N VAL A 211 -16.70 7.30 6.32
CA VAL A 211 -15.94 8.50 5.94
C VAL A 211 -15.85 8.57 4.41
N PRO A 212 -16.91 8.96 3.72
CA PRO A 212 -16.95 8.96 2.27
C PRO A 212 -15.81 9.78 1.66
N GLY A 213 -15.09 9.14 0.73
CA GLY A 213 -13.98 9.76 0.02
C GLY A 213 -12.74 10.00 0.88
N VAL A 214 -12.52 9.26 1.97
CA VAL A 214 -11.24 9.30 2.69
C VAL A 214 -10.15 8.59 1.88
N HIS A 215 -8.95 9.17 1.87
CA HIS A 215 -7.78 8.51 1.27
C HIS A 215 -7.27 7.38 2.18
N TYR A 216 -6.90 6.26 1.58
CA TYR A 216 -6.50 5.09 2.36
C TYR A 216 -4.99 4.86 2.42
N LEU A 217 -4.34 4.47 1.32
CA LEU A 217 -2.97 3.96 1.33
C LEU A 217 -2.07 4.81 0.42
N MET A 218 -0.88 5.14 0.91
CA MET A 218 0.07 5.96 0.18
C MET A 218 1.39 5.19 -0.01
N MET A 219 1.97 5.28 -1.19
CA MET A 219 3.39 5.05 -1.40
C MET A 219 4.12 6.31 -0.97
N ILE A 220 4.96 6.21 0.05
CA ILE A 220 5.69 7.33 0.61
C ILE A 220 7.19 7.15 0.46
N ALA A 221 7.90 8.27 0.36
CA ALA A 221 9.35 8.36 0.38
C ALA A 221 9.80 9.61 1.16
N ARG A 222 11.07 9.66 1.57
CA ARG A 222 11.63 10.86 2.19
C ARG A 222 11.96 11.92 1.13
N ALA A 223 11.71 13.18 1.43
CA ALA A 223 11.96 14.30 0.50
C ALA A 223 13.44 14.41 0.11
N ASP A 224 14.37 14.22 1.05
CA ASP A 224 15.81 14.23 0.78
C ASP A 224 16.27 13.06 -0.10
N LYS A 225 15.70 11.86 0.10
CA LYS A 225 15.96 10.70 -0.76
C LYS A 225 15.42 10.91 -2.18
N ILE A 226 14.21 11.49 -2.31
CA ILE A 226 13.66 11.86 -3.61
C ILE A 226 14.61 12.84 -4.33
N ALA A 227 15.06 13.87 -3.63
CA ALA A 227 15.99 14.85 -4.21
C ALA A 227 17.31 14.20 -4.67
N ALA A 228 17.88 13.30 -3.86
CA ALA A 228 19.15 12.64 -4.16
C ALA A 228 19.07 11.61 -5.30
N LYS A 229 17.91 11.01 -5.56
CA LYS A 229 17.71 9.94 -6.55
C LYS A 229 16.46 10.18 -7.42
N ARG A 230 16.23 11.44 -7.81
CA ARG A 230 14.99 11.86 -8.48
C ARG A 230 14.61 10.96 -9.66
N ASP A 231 15.54 10.68 -10.55
CA ASP A 231 15.27 9.86 -11.75
C ASP A 231 14.79 8.45 -11.41
N ALA A 232 15.35 7.83 -10.37
CA ALA A 232 14.91 6.52 -9.91
C ALA A 232 13.46 6.57 -9.39
N TYR A 233 13.08 7.62 -8.65
CA TYR A 233 11.70 7.80 -8.19
C TYR A 233 10.71 8.11 -9.32
N VAL A 234 11.10 8.89 -10.33
CA VAL A 234 10.29 9.13 -11.54
C VAL A 234 10.01 7.81 -12.25
N ARG A 235 11.05 6.99 -12.49
CA ARG A 235 10.93 5.67 -13.11
C ARG A 235 10.12 4.69 -12.24
N PHE A 236 10.24 4.79 -10.92
CA PHE A 236 9.43 4.00 -10.00
C PHE A 236 7.94 4.35 -10.10
N VAL A 237 7.58 5.63 -10.16
CA VAL A 237 6.19 6.07 -10.34
C VAL A 237 5.63 5.61 -11.69
N ALA A 238 6.44 5.68 -12.77
CA ALA A 238 6.06 5.15 -14.08
C ALA A 238 5.82 3.63 -14.05
N ALA A 239 6.69 2.87 -13.37
CA ALA A 239 6.55 1.43 -13.19
C ALA A 239 5.29 1.07 -12.39
N MET A 240 4.96 1.82 -11.34
CA MET A 240 3.73 1.61 -10.55
C MET A 240 2.47 1.83 -11.39
N ARG A 241 2.48 2.84 -12.29
CA ARG A 241 1.38 3.05 -13.25
C ARG A 241 1.22 1.87 -14.20
N ASP A 242 2.32 1.37 -14.79
CA ASP A 242 2.25 0.22 -15.72
C ASP A 242 1.77 -1.04 -15.01
N ALA A 243 2.22 -1.27 -13.77
CA ALA A 243 1.73 -2.37 -12.94
C ALA A 243 0.23 -2.24 -12.62
N SER A 244 -0.23 -1.04 -12.31
CA SER A 244 -1.65 -0.78 -12.07
C SER A 244 -2.48 -1.02 -13.34
N LYS A 245 -2.02 -0.55 -14.50
CA LYS A 245 -2.67 -0.81 -15.79
C LYS A 245 -2.78 -2.31 -16.06
N MET A 246 -1.73 -3.08 -15.79
CA MET A 246 -1.73 -4.53 -15.94
C MET A 246 -2.76 -5.20 -15.01
N ILE A 247 -2.89 -4.71 -13.76
CA ILE A 247 -3.88 -5.23 -12.81
C ILE A 247 -5.30 -4.94 -13.29
N HIS A 248 -5.56 -3.79 -13.90
CA HIS A 248 -6.89 -3.43 -14.39
C HIS A 248 -7.33 -4.20 -15.64
N ASP A 249 -6.41 -4.81 -16.37
CA ASP A 249 -6.74 -5.65 -17.52
C ASP A 249 -7.30 -7.01 -17.05
N PRO A 250 -8.60 -7.34 -17.36
CA PRO A 250 -9.21 -8.61 -16.97
C PRO A 250 -8.49 -9.84 -17.49
N ALA A 251 -7.81 -9.74 -18.64
CA ALA A 251 -7.07 -10.84 -19.24
C ALA A 251 -5.90 -11.31 -18.34
N ASN A 252 -5.43 -10.46 -17.43
CA ASN A 252 -4.34 -10.78 -16.51
C ASN A 252 -4.81 -11.36 -15.17
N THR A 253 -6.10 -11.60 -14.95
CA THR A 253 -6.64 -12.00 -13.63
C THR A 253 -5.90 -13.18 -13.01
N ASP A 254 -5.78 -14.28 -13.75
CA ASP A 254 -5.11 -15.50 -13.26
C ASP A 254 -3.62 -15.29 -13.00
N LYS A 255 -2.96 -14.52 -13.87
CA LYS A 255 -1.54 -14.18 -13.71
C LYS A 255 -1.32 -13.37 -12.43
N ILE A 256 -2.15 -12.35 -12.19
CA ILE A 256 -2.06 -11.51 -10.98
C ILE A 256 -2.40 -12.30 -9.73
N ALA A 257 -3.41 -13.17 -9.78
CA ALA A 257 -3.76 -14.06 -8.68
C ALA A 257 -2.59 -14.99 -8.29
N LYS A 258 -1.85 -15.53 -9.27
CA LYS A 258 -0.62 -16.31 -9.02
C LYS A 258 0.49 -15.46 -8.37
N LEU A 259 0.66 -14.21 -8.82
CA LEU A 259 1.66 -13.27 -8.29
C LEU A 259 1.30 -12.77 -6.88
N ALA A 260 0.05 -12.88 -6.44
CA ALA A 260 -0.39 -12.54 -5.10
C ALA A 260 0.02 -13.57 -4.01
N LYS A 261 0.63 -14.71 -4.37
CA LYS A 261 1.05 -15.78 -3.44
C LYS A 261 1.78 -15.29 -2.17
N PRO A 262 2.66 -14.26 -2.22
CA PRO A 262 3.30 -13.74 -1.00
C PRO A 262 2.30 -13.22 0.04
N THR A 263 1.10 -12.79 -0.37
CA THR A 263 0.03 -12.32 0.53
C THR A 263 -0.76 -13.46 1.17
N LYS A 264 -0.40 -14.72 0.90
CA LYS A 264 -1.14 -15.92 1.32
C LYS A 264 -2.58 -16.00 0.76
N ARG A 265 -2.88 -15.25 -0.28
CA ARG A 265 -4.08 -15.45 -1.11
C ARG A 265 -3.68 -16.29 -2.31
N THR A 266 -4.39 -17.40 -2.54
CA THR A 266 -4.10 -18.37 -3.62
C THR A 266 -5.41 -18.87 -4.21
N GLY A 267 -5.36 -19.40 -5.44
CA GLY A 267 -6.52 -19.99 -6.12
C GLY A 267 -7.72 -19.05 -6.15
N ALA A 268 -8.91 -19.55 -5.79
CA ALA A 268 -10.16 -18.81 -5.81
C ALA A 268 -10.15 -17.55 -4.90
N ASP A 269 -9.48 -17.62 -3.73
CA ASP A 269 -9.37 -16.48 -2.82
C ASP A 269 -8.60 -15.31 -3.47
N ALA A 270 -7.53 -15.62 -4.21
CA ALA A 270 -6.74 -14.61 -4.91
C ALA A 270 -7.51 -14.02 -6.09
N ILE A 271 -8.22 -14.84 -6.88
CA ILE A 271 -9.07 -14.40 -8.00
C ILE A 271 -10.18 -13.47 -7.46
N TYR A 272 -10.86 -13.88 -6.38
CA TYR A 272 -11.86 -13.03 -5.72
C TYR A 272 -11.26 -11.67 -5.33
N ALA A 273 -10.11 -11.69 -4.64
CA ALA A 273 -9.46 -10.46 -4.20
C ALA A 273 -9.09 -9.56 -5.38
N VAL A 274 -8.44 -10.07 -6.43
CA VAL A 274 -8.11 -9.29 -7.65
C VAL A 274 -9.37 -8.61 -8.21
N ASN A 275 -10.47 -9.35 -8.38
CA ASN A 275 -11.70 -8.82 -8.94
C ASN A 275 -12.39 -7.80 -8.01
N ALA A 276 -12.41 -8.05 -6.69
CA ALA A 276 -13.00 -7.15 -5.72
C ALA A 276 -12.25 -5.81 -5.67
N TYR A 277 -10.92 -5.85 -5.63
CA TYR A 277 -10.08 -4.65 -5.62
C TYR A 277 -10.12 -3.89 -6.95
N ARG A 278 -10.18 -4.60 -8.08
CA ARG A 278 -10.38 -3.99 -9.41
C ARG A 278 -11.72 -3.26 -9.49
N LYS A 279 -12.82 -3.89 -9.05
CA LYS A 279 -14.15 -3.29 -9.01
C LYS A 279 -14.21 -2.02 -8.16
N MET A 280 -13.39 -1.92 -7.12
CA MET A 280 -13.28 -0.75 -6.28
C MET A 280 -12.35 0.33 -6.86
N GLU A 281 -11.73 0.09 -8.01
CA GLU A 281 -10.64 0.95 -8.52
C GLU A 281 -9.57 1.20 -7.45
N PHE A 282 -9.27 0.17 -6.66
CA PHE A 282 -8.38 0.27 -5.50
C PHE A 282 -6.98 0.74 -5.89
N TRP A 283 -6.39 0.12 -6.91
CA TRP A 283 -5.18 0.64 -7.54
C TRP A 283 -5.59 1.69 -8.57
N PRO A 284 -4.93 2.87 -8.60
CA PRO A 284 -5.37 3.96 -9.47
C PRO A 284 -5.26 3.58 -10.94
N ASN A 285 -6.29 3.87 -11.72
CA ASN A 285 -6.32 3.62 -13.16
C ASN A 285 -6.12 4.94 -13.93
N GLY A 286 -4.96 5.10 -14.56
CA GLY A 286 -4.63 6.30 -15.34
C GLY A 286 -4.34 7.57 -14.52
N THR A 287 -4.39 7.49 -13.20
CA THR A 287 -4.11 8.60 -12.27
C THR A 287 -2.96 8.25 -11.33
N LEU A 288 -2.53 9.22 -10.52
CA LEU A 288 -1.54 9.01 -9.46
C LEU A 288 -2.17 8.42 -8.17
N GLY A 289 -3.50 8.49 -8.03
CA GLY A 289 -4.20 8.06 -6.83
C GLY A 289 -3.93 8.94 -5.61
N LEU A 290 -3.67 10.22 -5.79
CA LEU A 290 -3.41 11.20 -4.72
C LEU A 290 -4.38 12.39 -4.81
N GLY A 291 -5.68 12.11 -4.89
CA GLY A 291 -6.71 13.15 -4.96
C GLY A 291 -6.72 14.08 -3.74
N LYS A 292 -6.59 15.39 -3.97
CA LYS A 292 -6.52 16.43 -2.92
C LYS A 292 -7.67 16.33 -1.91
N SER A 293 -8.91 16.22 -2.40
CA SER A 293 -10.10 16.11 -1.55
C SER A 293 -10.01 14.91 -0.61
N ARG A 294 -9.61 13.74 -1.11
CA ARG A 294 -9.51 12.50 -0.34
C ARG A 294 -8.40 12.58 0.73
N ILE A 295 -7.23 13.11 0.37
CA ILE A 295 -6.12 13.31 1.31
C ILE A 295 -6.53 14.29 2.43
N MET A 296 -7.16 15.41 2.08
CA MET A 296 -7.59 16.37 3.10
C MET A 296 -8.71 15.83 4.00
N LYS A 297 -9.57 14.92 3.50
CA LYS A 297 -10.51 14.18 4.36
C LYS A 297 -9.79 13.22 5.31
N ALA A 298 -8.68 12.58 4.89
CA ALA A 298 -7.86 11.77 5.78
C ALA A 298 -7.22 12.64 6.88
N VAL A 299 -6.71 13.83 6.54
CA VAL A 299 -6.20 14.81 7.51
C VAL A 299 -7.30 15.20 8.51
N ALA A 300 -8.48 15.62 8.03
CA ALA A 300 -9.61 16.02 8.87
C ALA A 300 -10.08 14.88 9.79
N ASN A 301 -10.09 13.64 9.28
CA ASN A 301 -10.41 12.47 10.11
C ASN A 301 -9.40 12.29 11.24
N GLN A 302 -8.09 12.46 10.96
CA GLN A 302 -7.04 12.36 11.98
C GLN A 302 -7.07 13.50 13.00
N VAL A 303 -7.48 14.71 12.63
CA VAL A 303 -7.81 15.80 13.56
C VAL A 303 -8.94 15.36 14.49
N GLY A 304 -10.03 14.81 13.95
CA GLY A 304 -11.16 14.32 14.73
C GLY A 304 -10.77 13.19 15.70
N VAL A 305 -9.95 12.23 15.26
CA VAL A 305 -9.41 11.19 16.15
C VAL A 305 -8.55 11.79 17.24
N GLY A 306 -7.67 12.73 16.91
CA GLY A 306 -6.79 13.41 17.87
C GLY A 306 -7.57 14.15 18.97
N LYS A 307 -8.61 14.88 18.60
CA LYS A 307 -9.51 15.56 19.57
C LYS A 307 -10.15 14.55 20.54
N ARG A 308 -10.74 13.47 20.02
CA ARG A 308 -11.41 12.44 20.85
C ARG A 308 -10.46 11.65 21.76
N THR A 309 -9.22 11.49 21.35
CA THR A 309 -8.22 10.62 22.03
C THR A 309 -7.13 11.43 22.76
N LYS A 310 -7.28 12.75 22.88
CA LYS A 310 -6.28 13.66 23.46
C LYS A 310 -4.90 13.48 22.77
N GLY A 311 -4.89 13.43 21.42
CA GLY A 311 -3.70 13.23 20.60
C GLY A 311 -3.24 11.76 20.43
N ARG A 312 -3.84 10.82 21.17
CA ARG A 312 -3.47 9.42 21.10
C ARG A 312 -4.15 8.72 19.89
N GLY A 313 -3.39 8.43 18.85
CA GLY A 313 -3.90 7.77 17.63
C GLY A 313 -4.33 8.72 16.50
N GLY A 314 -4.32 10.04 16.71
CA GLY A 314 -4.63 11.07 15.72
C GLY A 314 -3.61 12.21 15.70
N ILE A 315 -3.94 13.32 15.02
CA ILE A 315 -3.14 14.54 15.07
C ILE A 315 -3.33 15.18 16.46
N ASN A 316 -2.22 15.54 17.11
CA ASN A 316 -2.23 16.24 18.38
C ASN A 316 -2.98 17.59 18.20
N PRO A 317 -3.99 17.89 19.04
CA PRO A 317 -4.75 19.14 18.93
C PRO A 317 -3.92 20.43 19.03
N LYS A 318 -2.70 20.35 19.57
CA LYS A 318 -1.75 21.48 19.66
C LYS A 318 -0.85 21.62 18.43
N LYS A 319 -0.96 20.74 17.44
CA LYS A 319 -0.17 20.77 16.22
C LYS A 319 -1.01 21.21 15.03
N THR A 320 -0.37 21.94 14.11
CA THR A 320 -0.97 22.32 12.83
C THR A 320 -1.08 21.08 11.93
N PRO A 321 -2.28 20.77 11.42
CA PRO A 321 -2.43 19.70 10.44
C PRO A 321 -1.65 19.98 9.16
N VAL A 322 -1.05 18.95 8.58
CA VAL A 322 -0.32 19.03 7.33
C VAL A 322 -1.23 19.45 6.16
N THR A 323 -0.70 20.26 5.24
CA THR A 323 -1.40 20.60 3.98
C THR A 323 -1.19 19.53 2.91
N TYR A 324 -1.95 19.61 1.81
CA TYR A 324 -1.82 18.72 0.68
C TYR A 324 -0.42 18.82 0.03
N GLU A 325 0.05 20.03 -0.18
CA GLU A 325 1.34 20.33 -0.80
C GLU A 325 2.53 19.89 0.07
N GLN A 326 2.35 19.95 1.39
CA GLN A 326 3.33 19.38 2.32
C GLN A 326 3.37 17.85 2.27
N MET A 327 2.21 17.20 2.01
CA MET A 327 2.09 15.74 1.98
C MET A 327 2.53 15.09 0.69
N THR A 328 2.45 15.77 -0.45
CA THR A 328 2.58 15.14 -1.78
C THR A 328 3.78 15.68 -2.56
N ASP A 329 4.32 14.85 -3.46
CA ASP A 329 5.20 15.30 -4.55
C ASP A 329 4.60 14.85 -5.88
N LEU A 330 3.84 15.75 -6.50
CA LEU A 330 3.19 15.50 -7.79
C LEU A 330 4.13 15.69 -8.98
N THR A 331 5.28 16.32 -8.75
CA THR A 331 6.22 16.62 -9.85
C THR A 331 6.85 15.34 -10.41
N LEU A 332 6.97 14.30 -9.60
CA LEU A 332 7.42 12.98 -10.05
C LEU A 332 6.46 12.38 -11.09
N TRP A 333 5.15 12.62 -10.94
CA TRP A 333 4.16 12.15 -11.91
C TRP A 333 4.21 12.92 -13.22
N GLU A 334 4.40 14.25 -13.15
CA GLU A 334 4.55 15.06 -14.34
C GLU A 334 5.77 14.65 -15.17
N ASP A 335 6.89 14.33 -14.49
CA ASP A 335 8.08 13.83 -15.16
C ASP A 335 7.89 12.38 -15.66
N ALA A 336 7.24 11.51 -14.89
CA ALA A 336 6.94 10.14 -15.31
C ALA A 336 6.05 10.11 -16.58
N LYS A 337 5.08 11.02 -16.72
CA LYS A 337 4.25 11.14 -17.93
C LYS A 337 5.07 11.44 -19.19
N LYS A 338 6.15 12.19 -19.08
CA LYS A 338 7.04 12.48 -20.21
C LYS A 338 7.78 11.24 -20.72
N MET A 339 8.11 10.30 -19.80
CA MET A 339 8.79 9.04 -20.15
C MET A 339 7.85 8.00 -20.76
N MET A 340 6.55 8.16 -20.60
CA MET A 340 5.54 7.20 -21.02
C MET A 340 4.89 7.54 -22.36
N LYS A 341 5.31 8.63 -22.99
CA LYS A 341 4.96 9.00 -24.36
C LYS A 341 5.85 8.24 -25.33
#